data_aff8aaa443491eaa5a7a389015993e63
#
_entry.id   aff8aaa443491eaa5a7a389015993e63
#
_cell.length_a   1.000
_cell.length_b   1.000
_cell.length_c   1.000
_cell.angle_alpha   90.00
_cell.angle_beta   90.00
_cell.angle_gamma   90.00
#
_symmetry.space_group_name_H-M   'P 1'
#
loop_
_entity.id
_entity.type
_entity.pdbx_description
1 polymer ?
#
loop_
_entity_poly.entity_id
_entity_poly.type
_entity_poly.pdbx_seq_one_letter_code
_entity_poly.pdbx_strand_id
1 'polypeptide(L)'
;MLMKKLLPLTVLLTPAIGPAHEADNSAVQWNQIVGVITAPGINNPVGGINAGTGPWSVHEGHARVNLASGEASFEVHGLVLNGSNASGTPGPVTTVTGTLVCNPGTDAQAVRDTAEVRLSPQGDAHFHGEITGIPPLCANPAFLVRIGPTFPVPGAVGRWLATGAVRTEVDAD
;
A
#
# COMPACT_ATOMS: atom_id res chain seq x y z
N MET A 1 -78.15 7.92 -29.05
CA MET A 1 -77.05 8.86 -28.93
C MET A 1 -76.20 8.36 -27.74
N LEU A 2 -75.15 7.53 -28.02
CA LEU A 2 -74.32 6.88 -26.96
C LEU A 2 -73.04 7.73 -26.80
N MET A 3 -72.88 8.40 -25.66
CA MET A 3 -71.65 9.07 -25.27
C MET A 3 -70.63 8.07 -24.72
N LYS A 4 -69.53 7.78 -25.47
CA LYS A 4 -68.39 7.07 -24.99
C LYS A 4 -67.54 7.97 -24.09
N LYS A 5 -67.48 7.65 -22.79
CA LYS A 5 -66.52 8.29 -21.87
C LYS A 5 -65.13 7.68 -22.10
N LEU A 6 -64.18 8.47 -22.59
CA LEU A 6 -62.74 8.14 -22.56
C LEU A 6 -62.22 8.39 -21.15
N LEU A 7 -61.65 7.35 -20.53
CA LEU A 7 -60.81 7.47 -19.33
C LEU A 7 -59.38 7.83 -19.74
N PRO A 8 -58.72 8.77 -19.07
CA PRO A 8 -57.28 8.99 -19.29
C PRO A 8 -56.45 7.90 -18.62
N LEU A 9 -55.56 7.28 -19.40
CA LEU A 9 -54.56 6.32 -18.94
C LEU A 9 -53.42 7.10 -18.32
N THR A 10 -53.34 7.12 -16.98
CA THR A 10 -52.21 7.71 -16.26
C THR A 10 -51.03 6.73 -16.24
N VAL A 11 -49.98 7.00 -17.01
CA VAL A 11 -48.75 6.27 -16.98
C VAL A 11 -47.92 6.73 -15.76
N LEU A 12 -47.82 5.89 -14.76
CA LEU A 12 -46.89 6.06 -13.64
C LEU A 12 -45.47 5.74 -14.12
N LEU A 13 -44.64 6.78 -14.32
CA LEU A 13 -43.20 6.61 -14.47
C LEU A 13 -42.63 6.30 -13.09
N THR A 14 -42.21 5.04 -12.85
CA THR A 14 -41.37 4.68 -11.71
C THR A 14 -39.93 5.07 -12.04
N PRO A 15 -39.23 5.87 -11.21
CA PRO A 15 -37.81 6.08 -11.38
C PRO A 15 -37.07 4.76 -11.12
N ALA A 16 -36.32 4.28 -12.11
CA ALA A 16 -35.39 3.20 -11.93
C ALA A 16 -34.27 3.69 -11.00
N ILE A 17 -34.31 3.29 -9.74
CA ILE A 17 -33.18 3.41 -8.82
C ILE A 17 -32.15 2.41 -9.35
N GLY A 18 -31.14 2.92 -10.08
CA GLY A 18 -29.96 2.11 -10.42
C GLY A 18 -29.30 1.62 -9.13
N PRO A 19 -28.61 0.48 -9.16
CA PRO A 19 -27.86 0.03 -8.00
C PRO A 19 -26.89 1.16 -7.61
N ALA A 20 -27.02 1.66 -6.37
CA ALA A 20 -25.98 2.46 -5.76
C ALA A 20 -24.71 1.60 -5.82
N HIS A 21 -23.66 2.06 -6.52
CA HIS A 21 -22.35 1.53 -6.34
C HIS A 21 -22.00 1.82 -4.88
N GLU A 22 -22.14 0.79 -4.04
CA GLU A 22 -21.49 0.81 -2.74
C GLU A 22 -20.03 1.07 -3.03
N ALA A 23 -19.50 2.17 -2.53
CA ALA A 23 -18.07 2.43 -2.55
C ALA A 23 -17.43 1.22 -1.88
N ASP A 24 -16.64 0.47 -2.65
CA ASP A 24 -15.97 -0.73 -2.19
C ASP A 24 -15.04 -0.30 -1.05
N ASN A 25 -15.49 -0.52 0.17
CA ASN A 25 -14.83 -0.13 1.42
C ASN A 25 -13.74 -1.15 1.77
N SER A 26 -13.23 -1.87 0.78
CA SER A 26 -12.27 -2.93 0.97
C SER A 26 -10.95 -2.39 1.51
N ALA A 27 -10.60 -2.80 2.71
CA ALA A 27 -9.27 -2.64 3.24
C ALA A 27 -8.42 -3.85 2.82
N VAL A 28 -7.19 -3.58 2.44
CA VAL A 28 -6.19 -4.61 2.16
C VAL A 28 -5.23 -4.67 3.33
N GLN A 29 -5.00 -5.87 3.82
CA GLN A 29 -4.09 -6.14 4.91
C GLN A 29 -2.97 -7.07 4.48
N TRP A 30 -1.75 -6.77 4.88
CA TRP A 30 -0.60 -7.65 4.82
C TRP A 30 -0.28 -8.10 6.24
N ASN A 31 -0.48 -9.39 6.50
CA ASN A 31 -0.32 -9.97 7.85
C ASN A 31 1.14 -10.18 8.22
N GLN A 32 2.04 -10.05 7.26
CA GLN A 32 3.48 -10.09 7.46
C GLN A 32 4.17 -9.05 6.60
N ILE A 33 5.26 -8.51 7.11
CA ILE A 33 6.25 -7.75 6.34
C ILE A 33 7.55 -8.55 6.40
N VAL A 34 8.12 -8.84 5.24
CA VAL A 34 9.34 -9.64 5.10
C VAL A 34 10.46 -8.81 4.50
N GLY A 35 11.65 -8.95 5.07
CA GLY A 35 12.85 -8.26 4.60
C GLY A 35 13.29 -8.76 3.22
N VAL A 36 13.93 -7.90 2.45
CA VAL A 36 14.43 -8.25 1.13
C VAL A 36 15.63 -9.19 1.22
N ILE A 37 15.59 -10.26 0.43
CA ILE A 37 16.75 -11.09 0.13
C ILE A 37 17.27 -10.64 -1.23
N THR A 38 18.49 -10.10 -1.26
CA THR A 38 19.10 -9.59 -2.48
C THR A 38 20.56 -9.99 -2.54
N ALA A 39 21.13 -9.97 -3.75
CA ALA A 39 22.54 -10.20 -4.01
C ALA A 39 23.15 -8.97 -4.70
N PRO A 40 24.47 -8.75 -4.61
CA PRO A 40 25.15 -7.67 -5.29
C PRO A 40 24.82 -7.67 -6.80
N GLY A 41 24.44 -6.49 -7.33
CA GLY A 41 24.09 -6.32 -8.74
C GLY A 41 22.68 -6.74 -9.13
N ILE A 42 21.87 -7.26 -8.21
CA ILE A 42 20.47 -7.61 -8.44
C ILE A 42 19.56 -6.48 -7.93
N ASN A 43 18.82 -5.87 -8.83
CA ASN A 43 17.93 -4.73 -8.47
C ASN A 43 16.62 -5.16 -7.80
N ASN A 44 16.14 -6.37 -8.09
CA ASN A 44 14.91 -6.94 -7.54
C ASN A 44 13.75 -5.90 -7.48
N PRO A 45 13.29 -5.37 -8.62
CA PRO A 45 12.33 -4.26 -8.63
C PRO A 45 10.92 -4.74 -8.31
N VAL A 46 10.20 -3.96 -7.49
CA VAL A 46 8.76 -4.07 -7.28
C VAL A 46 8.12 -2.74 -7.69
N GLY A 47 7.21 -2.77 -8.64
CA GLY A 47 6.59 -1.54 -9.16
C GLY A 47 7.61 -0.52 -9.70
N GLY A 48 8.71 -0.96 -10.31
CA GLY A 48 9.79 -0.09 -10.80
C GLY A 48 10.73 0.44 -9.69
N ILE A 49 10.48 0.11 -8.43
CA ILE A 49 11.29 0.53 -7.29
C ILE A 49 12.32 -0.55 -6.98
N ASN A 50 13.59 -0.21 -7.06
CA ASN A 50 14.68 -1.15 -6.79
C ASN A 50 14.79 -1.48 -5.29
N ALA A 51 15.20 -2.70 -4.99
CA ALA A 51 15.52 -3.13 -3.63
C ALA A 51 16.77 -2.44 -3.07
N GLY A 52 16.93 -2.50 -1.75
CA GLY A 52 18.16 -2.17 -1.05
C GLY A 52 19.33 -3.02 -1.56
N THR A 53 20.55 -2.53 -1.38
CA THR A 53 21.77 -3.17 -1.92
C THR A 53 22.27 -4.34 -1.07
N GLY A 54 21.72 -4.57 0.10
CA GLY A 54 22.03 -5.68 0.99
C GLY A 54 20.77 -6.39 1.47
N PRO A 55 20.88 -7.61 1.98
CA PRO A 55 19.75 -8.31 2.57
C PRO A 55 19.30 -7.65 3.86
N TRP A 56 17.99 -7.63 4.07
CA TRP A 56 17.33 -7.12 5.28
C TRP A 56 16.49 -8.21 5.92
N SER A 57 16.38 -8.17 7.21
CA SER A 57 15.51 -9.03 8.00
C SER A 57 14.45 -8.17 8.69
N VAL A 58 13.27 -8.73 8.89
CA VAL A 58 12.21 -8.20 9.73
C VAL A 58 11.87 -9.28 10.74
N HIS A 59 11.76 -8.93 12.01
CA HIS A 59 11.34 -9.86 13.04
C HIS A 59 9.83 -10.05 13.00
N GLU A 60 9.09 -8.94 12.93
CA GLU A 60 7.63 -8.89 12.87
C GLU A 60 7.18 -7.64 12.13
N GLY A 61 6.08 -7.71 11.42
CA GLY A 61 5.49 -6.52 10.80
C GLY A 61 4.20 -6.83 10.06
N HIS A 62 3.36 -5.81 9.97
CA HIS A 62 2.10 -5.85 9.25
C HIS A 62 1.78 -4.48 8.64
N ALA A 63 0.85 -4.45 7.70
CA ALA A 63 0.35 -3.22 7.11
C ALA A 63 -1.14 -3.36 6.75
N ARG A 64 -1.85 -2.25 6.78
CA ARG A 64 -3.26 -2.15 6.36
C ARG A 64 -3.46 -0.85 5.58
N VAL A 65 -4.22 -0.91 4.50
CA VAL A 65 -4.60 0.25 3.69
C VAL A 65 -6.06 0.11 3.29
N ASN A 66 -6.87 1.10 3.61
CA ASN A 66 -8.20 1.25 3.05
C ASN A 66 -8.08 1.94 1.69
N LEU A 67 -8.37 1.22 0.61
CA LEU A 67 -8.16 1.72 -0.75
C LEU A 67 -9.13 2.84 -1.13
N ALA A 68 -10.28 2.92 -0.47
CA ALA A 68 -11.29 3.95 -0.74
C ALA A 68 -11.02 5.25 0.02
N SER A 69 -10.74 5.18 1.32
CA SER A 69 -10.48 6.36 2.15
C SER A 69 -9.01 6.80 2.12
N GLY A 70 -8.08 5.89 1.85
CA GLY A 70 -6.65 6.13 1.96
C GLY A 70 -6.11 5.95 3.37
N GLU A 71 -6.96 5.65 4.37
CA GLU A 71 -6.47 5.35 5.71
C GLU A 71 -5.48 4.21 5.68
N ALA A 72 -4.31 4.42 6.28
CA ALA A 72 -3.21 3.48 6.22
C ALA A 72 -2.46 3.38 7.54
N SER A 73 -2.02 2.19 7.84
CA SER A 73 -1.12 1.92 8.95
C SER A 73 -0.09 0.87 8.57
N PHE A 74 1.09 0.98 9.13
CA PHE A 74 2.06 -0.12 9.14
C PHE A 74 2.88 -0.11 10.42
N GLU A 75 3.36 -1.28 10.78
CA GLU A 75 4.28 -1.49 11.87
C GLU A 75 5.34 -2.50 11.45
N VAL A 76 6.59 -2.24 11.79
CA VAL A 76 7.71 -3.16 11.61
C VAL A 76 8.56 -3.16 12.88
N HIS A 77 9.01 -4.34 13.27
CA HIS A 77 9.96 -4.55 14.34
C HIS A 77 11.18 -5.31 13.83
N GLY A 78 12.36 -4.85 14.22
CA GLY A 78 13.60 -5.48 13.85
C GLY A 78 13.90 -5.46 12.35
N LEU A 79 13.57 -4.35 11.66
CA LEU A 79 13.99 -4.10 10.28
C LEU A 79 15.47 -3.73 10.27
N VAL A 80 16.33 -4.73 10.07
CA VAL A 80 17.78 -4.62 10.21
C VAL A 80 18.52 -5.26 9.06
N LEU A 81 19.73 -4.79 8.80
CA LEU A 81 20.65 -5.41 7.85
C LEU A 81 21.00 -6.84 8.28
N ASN A 82 21.21 -7.70 7.29
CA ASN A 82 21.64 -9.07 7.48
C ASN A 82 22.86 -9.36 6.58
N GLY A 83 23.89 -10.01 7.12
CA GLY A 83 25.05 -10.43 6.34
C GLY A 83 26.12 -9.36 6.08
N SER A 84 26.21 -8.30 6.88
CA SER A 84 27.26 -7.27 6.83
C SER A 84 27.84 -6.99 8.21
N ASN A 85 28.87 -6.10 8.28
CA ASN A 85 29.42 -5.63 9.57
C ASN A 85 28.37 -4.83 10.39
N ALA A 86 27.30 -4.37 9.77
CA ALA A 86 26.19 -3.69 10.43
C ALA A 86 24.98 -4.62 10.69
N SER A 87 25.16 -5.94 10.56
CA SER A 87 24.10 -6.93 10.84
C SER A 87 23.49 -6.73 12.21
N GLY A 88 22.16 -6.85 12.29
CA GLY A 88 21.40 -6.61 13.52
C GLY A 88 21.12 -5.15 13.81
N THR A 89 21.47 -4.23 12.91
CA THR A 89 21.14 -2.80 13.00
C THR A 89 20.59 -2.28 11.67
N PRO A 90 19.86 -1.16 11.64
CA PRO A 90 19.46 -0.50 10.39
C PRO A 90 20.63 0.16 9.64
N GLY A 91 21.85 0.11 10.18
CA GLY A 91 22.99 0.84 9.63
C GLY A 91 22.74 2.35 9.62
N PRO A 92 22.99 3.03 8.49
CA PRO A 92 22.77 4.47 8.38
C PRO A 92 21.30 4.86 8.11
N VAL A 93 20.37 3.92 7.96
CA VAL A 93 18.96 4.21 7.68
C VAL A 93 18.27 4.62 8.98
N THR A 94 17.80 5.86 9.04
CA THR A 94 17.16 6.45 10.22
C THR A 94 15.68 6.78 10.01
N THR A 95 15.19 6.67 8.78
CA THR A 95 13.81 6.93 8.43
C THR A 95 13.34 5.99 7.33
N VAL A 96 12.05 5.68 7.35
CA VAL A 96 11.38 4.85 6.35
C VAL A 96 10.04 5.44 5.94
N THR A 97 9.55 5.02 4.78
CA THR A 97 8.26 5.38 4.22
C THR A 97 7.53 4.10 3.81
N GLY A 98 6.26 3.98 4.18
CA GLY A 98 5.37 2.97 3.63
C GLY A 98 4.97 3.35 2.20
N THR A 99 4.89 2.39 1.30
CA THR A 99 4.56 2.64 -0.10
C THR A 99 3.55 1.63 -0.60
N LEU A 100 2.43 2.12 -1.09
CA LEU A 100 1.44 1.33 -1.83
C LEU A 100 1.77 1.37 -3.31
N VAL A 101 1.91 0.21 -3.92
CA VAL A 101 2.04 0.05 -5.38
C VAL A 101 0.75 -0.57 -5.90
N CYS A 102 -0.04 0.20 -6.64
CA CYS A 102 -1.24 -0.27 -7.32
C CYS A 102 -0.92 -0.75 -8.72
N ASN A 103 -1.60 -1.79 -9.18
CA ASN A 103 -1.50 -2.32 -10.56
C ASN A 103 -0.05 -2.60 -11.01
N PRO A 104 0.80 -3.26 -10.21
CA PRO A 104 2.21 -3.43 -10.51
C PRO A 104 2.43 -4.13 -11.86
N GLY A 105 3.37 -3.60 -12.66
CA GLY A 105 3.73 -4.17 -13.95
C GLY A 105 2.76 -3.88 -15.09
N THR A 106 1.82 -2.96 -14.92
CA THR A 106 0.87 -2.50 -15.96
C THR A 106 1.08 -1.02 -16.30
N ASP A 107 0.49 -0.56 -17.41
CA ASP A 107 0.50 0.87 -17.79
C ASP A 107 -0.30 1.74 -16.80
N ALA A 108 -1.19 1.14 -16.02
CA ALA A 108 -1.99 1.81 -14.98
C ALA A 108 -1.31 1.80 -13.61
N GLN A 109 -0.02 1.41 -13.53
CA GLN A 109 0.71 1.36 -12.28
C GLN A 109 0.75 2.73 -11.60
N ALA A 110 0.45 2.76 -10.31
CA ALA A 110 0.57 3.93 -9.47
C ALA A 110 1.33 3.60 -8.18
N VAL A 111 2.19 4.54 -7.77
CA VAL A 111 2.96 4.46 -6.53
C VAL A 111 2.52 5.59 -5.62
N ARG A 112 2.18 5.28 -4.37
CA ARG A 112 1.71 6.24 -3.38
C ARG A 112 2.40 5.98 -2.04
N ASP A 113 2.91 7.04 -1.44
CA ASP A 113 3.72 6.98 -0.23
C ASP A 113 2.94 7.50 0.98
N THR A 114 3.23 6.92 2.15
CA THR A 114 2.89 7.53 3.45
C THR A 114 3.82 8.72 3.74
N ALA A 115 3.53 9.47 4.78
CA ALA A 115 4.54 10.32 5.37
C ALA A 115 5.74 9.47 5.87
N GLU A 116 6.92 10.10 5.87
CA GLU A 116 8.14 9.52 6.41
C GLU A 116 8.05 9.39 7.93
N VAL A 117 8.54 8.27 8.47
CA VAL A 117 8.61 8.02 9.91
C VAL A 117 10.02 7.62 10.33
N ARG A 118 10.33 7.82 11.60
CA ARG A 118 11.61 7.41 12.17
C ARG A 118 11.73 5.88 12.21
N LEU A 119 12.92 5.39 11.91
CA LEU A 119 13.35 4.03 12.18
C LEU A 119 14.26 4.05 13.43
N SER A 120 13.90 3.26 14.45
CA SER A 120 14.69 3.16 15.67
C SER A 120 16.04 2.48 15.41
N PRO A 121 17.04 2.63 16.30
CA PRO A 121 18.29 1.85 16.20
C PRO A 121 18.08 0.33 16.26
N GLN A 122 16.94 -0.12 16.75
CA GLN A 122 16.54 -1.53 16.80
C GLN A 122 15.81 -1.99 15.54
N GLY A 123 15.49 -1.05 14.63
CA GLY A 123 14.76 -1.34 13.39
C GLY A 123 13.25 -1.30 13.55
N ASP A 124 12.73 -0.53 14.51
CA ASP A 124 11.29 -0.41 14.72
C ASP A 124 10.77 0.89 14.11
N ALA A 125 9.65 0.80 13.43
CA ALA A 125 8.91 1.93 12.90
C ALA A 125 7.42 1.66 12.89
N HIS A 126 6.63 2.70 13.10
CA HIS A 126 5.18 2.64 12.96
C HIS A 126 4.65 3.90 12.28
N PHE A 127 3.59 3.73 11.53
CA PHE A 127 2.84 4.79 10.86
C PHE A 127 1.34 4.57 11.05
N HIS A 128 0.63 5.65 11.25
CA HIS A 128 -0.83 5.70 11.18
C HIS A 128 -1.22 7.06 10.56
N GLY A 129 -2.00 7.04 9.49
CA GLY A 129 -2.40 8.25 8.78
C GLY A 129 -3.04 7.91 7.44
N GLU A 130 -2.81 8.72 6.43
CA GLU A 130 -3.41 8.58 5.11
C GLU A 130 -2.37 8.46 4.01
N ILE A 131 -2.70 7.67 2.99
CA ILE A 131 -2.07 7.67 1.66
C ILE A 131 -3.02 8.39 0.71
N THR A 132 -2.58 9.49 0.12
CA THR A 132 -3.40 10.28 -0.80
C THR A 132 -3.24 9.87 -2.25
N GLY A 133 -4.28 10.10 -3.07
CA GLY A 133 -4.23 9.89 -4.51
C GLY A 133 -4.19 8.42 -4.93
N ILE A 134 -4.71 7.50 -4.14
CA ILE A 134 -4.91 6.11 -4.54
C ILE A 134 -5.86 6.09 -5.75
N PRO A 135 -5.51 5.38 -6.84
CA PRO A 135 -6.40 5.31 -8.00
C PRO A 135 -7.69 4.54 -7.65
N PRO A 136 -8.82 4.87 -8.29
CA PRO A 136 -10.09 4.19 -8.05
C PRO A 136 -10.04 2.66 -8.27
N LEU A 137 -9.13 2.21 -9.15
CA LEU A 137 -8.85 0.81 -9.36
C LEU A 137 -7.40 0.54 -8.94
N CYS A 138 -7.23 -0.14 -7.81
CA CYS A 138 -5.94 -0.56 -7.28
C CYS A 138 -5.90 -2.09 -7.22
N ALA A 139 -5.73 -2.75 -8.38
CA ALA A 139 -5.67 -4.20 -8.44
C ALA A 139 -4.27 -4.71 -8.03
N ASN A 140 -4.25 -5.89 -7.41
CA ASN A 140 -3.01 -6.55 -6.96
C ASN A 140 -2.08 -5.62 -6.18
N PRO A 141 -2.56 -4.87 -5.18
CA PRO A 141 -1.73 -3.94 -4.45
C PRO A 141 -0.56 -4.65 -3.76
N ALA A 142 0.61 -4.02 -3.80
CA ALA A 142 1.77 -4.42 -3.02
C ALA A 142 2.13 -3.31 -2.02
N PHE A 143 2.57 -3.70 -0.83
CA PHE A 143 3.05 -2.78 0.19
C PHE A 143 4.55 -2.92 0.37
N LEU A 144 5.27 -1.81 0.38
CA LEU A 144 6.71 -1.76 0.56
C LEU A 144 7.06 -0.87 1.74
N VAL A 145 8.13 -1.21 2.45
CA VAL A 145 8.83 -0.32 3.38
C VAL A 145 10.11 0.13 2.71
N ARG A 146 10.27 1.44 2.50
CA ARG A 146 11.35 2.04 1.72
C ARG A 146 12.22 2.93 2.59
N ILE A 147 13.47 3.14 2.16
CA ILE A 147 14.33 4.20 2.72
C ILE A 147 13.66 5.55 2.50
N GLY A 148 13.52 6.31 3.58
CA GLY A 148 12.87 7.61 3.56
C GLY A 148 13.64 8.66 2.75
N PRO A 149 12.96 9.72 2.26
CA PRO A 149 13.55 10.76 1.41
C PRO A 149 14.61 11.61 2.09
N THR A 150 14.64 11.68 3.43
CA THR A 150 15.65 12.43 4.17
C THR A 150 16.99 11.71 4.32
N PHE A 151 17.08 10.47 3.80
CA PHE A 151 18.33 9.71 3.84
C PHE A 151 19.44 10.39 3.01
N PRO A 152 20.63 10.66 3.60
CA PRO A 152 21.62 11.52 2.97
C PRO A 152 22.43 10.89 1.85
N VAL A 153 22.31 9.57 1.60
CA VAL A 153 23.12 8.87 0.58
C VAL A 153 22.42 8.93 -0.77
N PRO A 154 22.98 9.62 -1.78
CA PRO A 154 22.42 9.67 -3.12
C PRO A 154 22.21 8.27 -3.72
N GLY A 155 21.06 8.07 -4.37
CA GLY A 155 20.70 6.80 -5.03
C GLY A 155 20.25 5.66 -4.10
N ALA A 156 20.33 5.85 -2.77
CA ALA A 156 19.76 4.92 -1.80
C ALA A 156 18.31 5.28 -1.42
N VAL A 157 17.96 6.56 -1.52
CA VAL A 157 16.61 7.04 -1.22
C VAL A 157 15.57 6.29 -2.03
N GLY A 158 14.51 5.87 -1.35
CA GLY A 158 13.38 5.21 -1.97
C GLY A 158 13.62 3.76 -2.39
N ARG A 159 14.78 3.15 -2.12
CA ARG A 159 14.94 1.70 -2.28
C ARG A 159 14.11 0.97 -1.23
N TRP A 160 13.45 -0.12 -1.64
CA TRP A 160 12.67 -0.90 -0.69
C TRP A 160 13.54 -1.90 0.09
N LEU A 161 13.22 -2.05 1.37
CA LEU A 161 13.93 -2.87 2.35
C LEU A 161 13.12 -4.08 2.77
N ALA A 162 11.78 -3.92 2.76
CA ALA A 162 10.84 -4.98 3.11
C ALA A 162 9.55 -4.82 2.31
N THR A 163 8.82 -5.91 2.17
CA THR A 163 7.54 -5.97 1.44
C THR A 163 6.49 -6.73 2.24
N GLY A 164 5.25 -6.33 2.06
CA GLY A 164 4.10 -7.06 2.60
C GLY A 164 3.96 -8.43 1.95
N ALA A 165 3.74 -9.44 2.78
CA ALA A 165 3.44 -10.80 2.41
C ALA A 165 2.12 -11.24 3.06
N VAL A 166 1.53 -12.35 2.58
CA VAL A 166 0.27 -12.89 3.09
C VAL A 166 -0.83 -11.83 3.12
N ARG A 167 -1.21 -11.38 1.91
CA ARG A 167 -2.28 -10.39 1.73
C ARG A 167 -3.66 -11.01 1.97
N THR A 168 -4.51 -10.31 2.69
CA THR A 168 -5.94 -10.60 2.84
C THR A 168 -6.75 -9.34 2.52
N GLU A 169 -7.93 -9.53 1.96
CA GLU A 169 -8.93 -8.47 1.83
C GLU A 169 -9.84 -8.57 3.06
N VAL A 170 -10.10 -7.45 3.69
CA VAL A 170 -10.96 -7.37 4.87
C VAL A 170 -12.01 -6.29 4.62
N ASP A 171 -13.24 -6.60 4.98
CA ASP A 171 -14.29 -5.59 4.96
C ASP A 171 -13.91 -4.48 5.96
N ALA A 172 -14.08 -3.23 5.54
CA ALA A 172 -13.88 -2.11 6.45
C ALA A 172 -15.14 -2.00 7.32
N ASP A 173 -14.98 -2.17 8.63
CA ASP A 173 -16.03 -1.98 9.64
C ASP A 173 -16.47 -0.49 9.71
#